data_5ed888031cd491bda178b2940d0966ba
#
_entry.id   5ed888031cd491bda178b2940d0966ba
#
_cell.length_a   1.000
_cell.length_b   1.000
_cell.length_c   1.000
_cell.angle_alpha   90.00
_cell.angle_beta   90.00
_cell.angle_gamma   90.00
#
_symmetry.space_group_name_H-M   'P 1'
#
loop_
_entity.id
_entity.type
_entity.pdbx_description
1 polymer ?
#
loop_
_entity_poly.entity_id
_entity_poly.type
_entity_poly.pdbx_seq_one_letter_code
_entity_poly.pdbx_strand_id
1 'polypeptide(L)'
;MSEKYQALYRKWRPMTFDDVVGQNHITETLKHELASEKIGHAYLFCGTRGTGKTTTAKIFSRAVNCENPKDGEPCNVCDTCKGIIDGRIMDVYEMDAASNNGVDAIRNLREEVIYTPAGCKYKVYIIDEVHMLTIQAFNALLKTLEEPPEHALFILATTEPQKIPQTILSRCQRYDFKRIGVDDIAGRLKKVAAAEAINATEDALELIAEIGDGSMRDALSVLDRCSAFGEELRRENVSEIVGIVDERVLFNITEDVISNNVSGAIAKLDGLLNMGKDVLTFFEDYIEHLRSVLLCNECEKPERVLEKSPEAIEKYKSQAERLTATQLIYGITVLNEYHGRAKSMAIPRIAAEVALIKFCKPKYSSEVDALNARIEKLEQLIGRGAAAVQLPEIKSEAVHHDKNPDAPPWNAQSENKDIDSSQKKEEPKPATSTEINNMAWDMWPEALEAIKQSSKRLYMYLYKAEVILNGDTVDIEVGLKSAYDSVATANGIDYLSELFSKVAGTNLRARVFMKGEHSKKEQTGSQASIMDIVNKKEQFGDIIKVKGEQ
;
A
#
# COMPACT_ATOMS: atom_id res chain seq x y z
N MET A 1 -3.22 8.13 -46.22
CA MET A 1 -3.33 8.71 -44.87
C MET A 1 -2.66 7.71 -43.96
N SER A 2 -1.58 8.05 -43.29
CA SER A 2 -0.93 7.14 -42.33
C SER A 2 -1.93 6.84 -41.22
N GLU A 3 -2.25 5.56 -41.02
CA GLU A 3 -3.05 5.15 -39.88
C GLU A 3 -2.38 5.68 -38.60
N LYS A 4 -3.15 6.40 -37.80
CA LYS A 4 -2.67 6.94 -36.54
C LYS A 4 -2.38 5.76 -35.61
N TYR A 5 -1.14 5.63 -35.14
CA TYR A 5 -0.75 4.59 -34.21
C TYR A 5 -1.74 4.50 -33.04
N GLN A 6 -2.20 3.28 -32.76
CA GLN A 6 -3.08 2.97 -31.65
C GLN A 6 -2.50 1.80 -30.85
N ALA A 7 -2.32 1.99 -29.55
CA ALA A 7 -1.77 0.97 -28.67
C ALA A 7 -2.56 -0.35 -28.73
N LEU A 8 -1.87 -1.48 -28.71
CA LEU A 8 -2.44 -2.82 -28.88
C LEU A 8 -3.59 -3.11 -27.92
N TYR A 9 -3.48 -2.70 -26.64
CA TYR A 9 -4.55 -2.91 -25.65
C TYR A 9 -5.86 -2.16 -25.98
N ARG A 10 -5.81 -1.10 -26.83
CA ARG A 10 -7.00 -0.40 -27.33
C ARG A 10 -7.52 -1.03 -28.61
N LYS A 11 -6.63 -1.34 -29.56
CA LYS A 11 -6.95 -1.95 -30.85
C LYS A 11 -7.59 -3.33 -30.70
N TRP A 12 -7.06 -4.14 -29.75
CA TRP A 12 -7.50 -5.51 -29.49
C TRP A 12 -8.49 -5.62 -28.31
N ARG A 13 -9.16 -4.52 -27.98
CA ARG A 13 -10.21 -4.56 -26.96
C ARG A 13 -11.36 -5.47 -27.43
N PRO A 14 -11.79 -6.46 -26.61
CA PRO A 14 -12.90 -7.35 -26.93
C PRO A 14 -14.17 -6.61 -27.38
N MET A 15 -14.78 -7.08 -28.44
CA MET A 15 -16.00 -6.50 -29.01
C MET A 15 -17.23 -7.37 -28.74
N THR A 16 -17.04 -8.62 -28.37
CA THR A 16 -18.06 -9.60 -28.00
C THR A 16 -17.72 -10.26 -26.68
N PHE A 17 -18.68 -10.92 -26.04
CA PHE A 17 -18.40 -11.69 -24.82
C PHE A 17 -17.48 -12.88 -25.10
N ASP A 18 -17.59 -13.49 -26.32
CA ASP A 18 -16.71 -14.58 -26.74
C ASP A 18 -15.24 -14.17 -26.87
N ASP A 19 -14.98 -12.88 -27.11
CA ASP A 19 -13.63 -12.33 -27.15
C ASP A 19 -13.02 -12.13 -25.75
N VAL A 20 -13.84 -12.15 -24.68
CA VAL A 20 -13.37 -11.93 -23.30
C VAL A 20 -12.73 -13.20 -22.76
N VAL A 21 -11.43 -13.15 -22.56
CA VAL A 21 -10.62 -14.31 -22.16
C VAL A 21 -10.71 -14.56 -20.65
N GLY A 22 -10.83 -15.84 -20.26
CA GLY A 22 -10.70 -16.28 -18.85
C GLY A 22 -11.89 -15.95 -17.95
N GLN A 23 -13.02 -15.43 -18.50
CA GLN A 23 -14.19 -15.01 -17.69
C GLN A 23 -15.50 -15.72 -18.12
N ASN A 24 -15.43 -16.96 -18.61
CA ASN A 24 -16.58 -17.68 -19.15
C ASN A 24 -17.78 -17.74 -18.19
N HIS A 25 -17.53 -17.93 -16.90
CA HIS A 25 -18.56 -17.96 -15.85
C HIS A 25 -19.37 -16.66 -15.75
N ILE A 26 -18.79 -15.50 -16.12
CA ILE A 26 -19.46 -14.21 -16.15
C ILE A 26 -20.15 -14.01 -17.51
N THR A 27 -19.42 -14.23 -18.60
CA THR A 27 -19.93 -13.96 -19.95
C THR A 27 -21.12 -14.84 -20.30
N GLU A 28 -21.11 -16.13 -19.94
CA GLU A 28 -22.24 -17.03 -20.12
C GLU A 28 -23.46 -16.61 -19.29
N THR A 29 -23.26 -16.18 -18.03
CA THR A 29 -24.35 -15.70 -17.18
C THR A 29 -24.99 -14.45 -17.78
N LEU A 30 -24.18 -13.46 -18.19
CA LEU A 30 -24.69 -12.23 -18.80
C LEU A 30 -25.42 -12.50 -20.13
N LYS A 31 -24.91 -13.41 -20.99
CA LYS A 31 -25.60 -13.85 -22.21
C LYS A 31 -26.96 -14.50 -21.91
N HIS A 32 -27.03 -15.32 -20.88
CA HIS A 32 -28.27 -15.96 -20.46
C HIS A 32 -29.31 -14.95 -19.95
N GLU A 33 -28.88 -13.94 -19.15
CA GLU A 33 -29.75 -12.85 -18.70
C GLU A 33 -30.30 -12.05 -19.88
N LEU A 34 -29.45 -11.73 -20.86
CA LEU A 34 -29.84 -11.04 -22.10
C LEU A 34 -30.86 -11.88 -22.93
N ALA A 35 -30.58 -13.16 -23.11
CA ALA A 35 -31.47 -14.05 -23.89
C ALA A 35 -32.82 -14.30 -23.20
N SER A 36 -32.85 -14.27 -21.84
CA SER A 36 -34.08 -14.44 -21.06
C SER A 36 -34.82 -13.13 -20.78
N GLU A 37 -34.30 -11.98 -21.24
CA GLU A 37 -34.80 -10.63 -20.99
C GLU A 37 -34.92 -10.29 -19.47
N LYS A 38 -34.17 -10.99 -18.60
CA LYS A 38 -34.16 -10.77 -17.16
C LYS A 38 -32.97 -9.91 -16.77
N ILE A 39 -32.99 -8.67 -17.21
CA ILE A 39 -31.90 -7.71 -16.96
C ILE A 39 -32.12 -7.03 -15.61
N GLY A 40 -31.11 -7.10 -14.72
CA GLY A 40 -31.11 -6.37 -13.45
C GLY A 40 -30.89 -4.86 -13.66
N HIS A 41 -31.24 -4.07 -12.68
CA HIS A 41 -31.07 -2.62 -12.74
C HIS A 41 -29.65 -2.17 -12.37
N ALA A 42 -28.88 -2.99 -11.61
CA ALA A 42 -27.54 -2.63 -11.14
C ALA A 42 -26.60 -3.85 -11.07
N TYR A 43 -25.44 -3.69 -11.64
CA TYR A 43 -24.36 -4.66 -11.71
C TYR A 43 -23.11 -4.12 -11.04
N LEU A 44 -22.38 -4.97 -10.31
CA LEU A 44 -21.10 -4.63 -9.72
C LEU A 44 -20.01 -5.61 -10.18
N PHE A 45 -19.08 -5.13 -10.99
CA PHE A 45 -17.96 -5.90 -11.51
C PHE A 45 -16.73 -5.68 -10.63
N CYS A 46 -16.33 -6.72 -9.91
CA CYS A 46 -15.20 -6.72 -8.98
C CYS A 46 -14.03 -7.51 -9.57
N GLY A 47 -12.80 -7.10 -9.30
CA GLY A 47 -11.60 -7.86 -9.67
C GLY A 47 -10.39 -6.98 -9.94
N THR A 48 -9.22 -7.58 -10.09
CA THR A 48 -7.98 -6.86 -10.32
C THR A 48 -8.00 -6.06 -11.63
N ARG A 49 -7.07 -5.11 -11.77
CA ARG A 49 -6.95 -4.29 -12.98
C ARG A 49 -6.68 -5.18 -14.21
N GLY A 50 -7.22 -4.80 -15.38
CA GLY A 50 -6.90 -5.46 -16.64
C GLY A 50 -7.59 -6.80 -16.90
N THR A 51 -8.50 -7.27 -16.03
CA THR A 51 -9.24 -8.53 -16.15
C THR A 51 -10.49 -8.46 -17.03
N GLY A 52 -10.81 -7.28 -17.59
CA GLY A 52 -11.90 -7.12 -18.55
C GLY A 52 -13.17 -6.45 -18.02
N LYS A 53 -13.24 -5.98 -16.77
CA LYS A 53 -14.43 -5.34 -16.14
C LYS A 53 -15.08 -4.26 -17.01
N THR A 54 -14.37 -3.20 -17.32
CA THR A 54 -14.87 -2.07 -18.13
C THR A 54 -15.17 -2.49 -19.56
N THR A 55 -14.42 -3.46 -20.09
CA THR A 55 -14.66 -4.02 -21.43
C THR A 55 -15.96 -4.78 -21.47
N THR A 56 -16.20 -5.66 -20.50
CA THR A 56 -17.47 -6.42 -20.38
C THR A 56 -18.63 -5.47 -20.13
N ALA A 57 -18.47 -4.41 -19.33
CA ALA A 57 -19.49 -3.37 -19.15
C ALA A 57 -19.88 -2.71 -20.49
N LYS A 58 -18.90 -2.39 -21.34
CA LYS A 58 -19.14 -1.82 -22.68
C LYS A 58 -19.80 -2.81 -23.66
N ILE A 59 -19.44 -4.08 -23.57
CA ILE A 59 -20.10 -5.13 -24.38
C ILE A 59 -21.55 -5.27 -23.93
N PHE A 60 -21.77 -5.36 -22.61
CA PHE A 60 -23.09 -5.50 -22.03
C PHE A 60 -24.00 -4.29 -22.37
N SER A 61 -23.47 -3.06 -22.27
CA SER A 61 -24.21 -1.85 -22.66
C SER A 61 -24.65 -1.83 -24.12
N ARG A 62 -23.84 -2.40 -25.03
CA ARG A 62 -24.21 -2.57 -26.43
C ARG A 62 -25.24 -3.70 -26.62
N ALA A 63 -25.06 -4.81 -25.91
CA ALA A 63 -25.91 -5.97 -26.04
C ALA A 63 -27.36 -5.70 -25.60
N VAL A 64 -27.56 -4.98 -24.45
CA VAL A 64 -28.90 -4.59 -23.97
C VAL A 64 -29.62 -3.61 -24.90
N ASN A 65 -28.88 -2.85 -25.72
CA ASN A 65 -29.37 -1.83 -26.62
C ASN A 65 -29.29 -2.25 -28.10
N CYS A 66 -28.82 -3.47 -28.37
CA CYS A 66 -28.66 -3.94 -29.76
C CYS A 66 -30.01 -4.18 -30.42
N GLU A 67 -30.17 -3.70 -31.68
CA GLU A 67 -31.39 -3.92 -32.46
C GLU A 67 -31.53 -5.37 -32.92
N ASN A 68 -30.42 -6.07 -33.13
CA ASN A 68 -30.38 -7.44 -33.66
C ASN A 68 -29.39 -8.29 -32.85
N PRO A 69 -29.62 -8.55 -31.54
CA PRO A 69 -28.76 -9.41 -30.77
C PRO A 69 -28.82 -10.86 -31.24
N LYS A 70 -27.69 -11.57 -31.18
CA LYS A 70 -27.63 -13.01 -31.48
C LYS A 70 -27.05 -13.73 -30.27
N ASP A 71 -27.80 -14.67 -29.73
CA ASP A 71 -27.38 -15.49 -28.59
C ASP A 71 -26.81 -14.66 -27.39
N GLY A 72 -27.42 -13.49 -27.13
CA GLY A 72 -26.96 -12.55 -26.10
C GLY A 72 -25.76 -11.69 -26.49
N GLU A 73 -25.22 -11.82 -27.70
CA GLU A 73 -24.12 -11.01 -28.22
C GLU A 73 -24.60 -9.75 -28.95
N PRO A 74 -23.89 -8.62 -28.83
CA PRO A 74 -24.18 -7.45 -29.65
C PRO A 74 -23.74 -7.68 -31.10
N CYS A 75 -24.56 -7.27 -32.05
CA CYS A 75 -24.23 -7.46 -33.49
C CYS A 75 -23.05 -6.58 -33.96
N ASN A 76 -22.73 -5.51 -33.28
CA ASN A 76 -21.66 -4.53 -33.56
C ASN A 76 -21.78 -3.85 -34.96
N VAL A 77 -22.86 -4.04 -35.68
CA VAL A 77 -23.07 -3.52 -37.05
C VAL A 77 -24.32 -2.63 -37.21
N CYS A 78 -25.32 -2.73 -36.32
CA CYS A 78 -26.47 -1.83 -36.32
C CYS A 78 -26.10 -0.40 -35.95
N ASP A 79 -26.96 0.56 -36.23
CA ASP A 79 -26.70 1.98 -35.98
C ASP A 79 -26.49 2.27 -34.48
N THR A 80 -27.25 1.60 -33.62
CA THR A 80 -27.11 1.71 -32.17
C THR A 80 -25.75 1.17 -31.70
N CYS A 81 -25.32 -0.01 -32.12
CA CYS A 81 -24.01 -0.55 -31.73
C CYS A 81 -22.87 0.34 -32.22
N LYS A 82 -22.89 0.77 -33.48
CA LYS A 82 -21.86 1.69 -34.02
C LYS A 82 -21.86 3.03 -33.30
N GLY A 83 -23.04 3.60 -33.01
CA GLY A 83 -23.17 4.86 -32.32
C GLY A 83 -22.62 4.81 -30.87
N ILE A 84 -22.78 3.67 -30.17
CA ILE A 84 -22.19 3.46 -28.85
C ILE A 84 -20.67 3.30 -28.95
N ILE A 85 -20.15 2.56 -29.94
CA ILE A 85 -18.70 2.39 -30.16
C ILE A 85 -18.04 3.72 -30.45
N ASP A 86 -18.66 4.54 -31.30
CA ASP A 86 -18.15 5.86 -31.70
C ASP A 86 -18.37 6.95 -30.64
N GLY A 87 -19.10 6.65 -29.54
CA GLY A 87 -19.45 7.61 -28.50
C GLY A 87 -20.43 8.70 -28.94
N ARG A 88 -21.23 8.45 -30.00
CA ARG A 88 -22.24 9.39 -30.53
C ARG A 88 -23.57 9.29 -29.79
N ILE A 89 -23.86 8.15 -29.16
CA ILE A 89 -25.08 7.92 -28.40
C ILE A 89 -24.88 8.37 -26.94
N MET A 90 -25.72 9.31 -26.51
CA MET A 90 -25.69 9.86 -25.14
C MET A 90 -26.38 8.97 -24.11
N ASP A 91 -27.17 7.98 -24.56
CA ASP A 91 -27.87 7.03 -23.66
C ASP A 91 -26.93 6.04 -22.97
N VAL A 92 -25.64 5.96 -23.39
CA VAL A 92 -24.60 5.21 -22.70
C VAL A 92 -23.55 6.17 -22.16
N TYR A 93 -23.59 6.38 -20.87
CA TYR A 93 -22.69 7.31 -20.16
C TYR A 93 -21.59 6.53 -19.43
N GLU A 94 -20.34 6.89 -19.70
CA GLU A 94 -19.17 6.32 -19.03
C GLU A 94 -18.49 7.39 -18.17
N MET A 95 -18.32 7.09 -16.90
CA MET A 95 -17.67 7.97 -15.94
C MET A 95 -16.54 7.22 -15.23
N ASP A 96 -15.35 7.82 -15.18
CA ASP A 96 -14.26 7.40 -14.32
C ASP A 96 -14.39 8.14 -12.98
N ALA A 97 -14.64 7.38 -11.90
CA ALA A 97 -14.80 7.93 -10.56
C ALA A 97 -13.47 8.47 -9.98
N ALA A 98 -12.31 8.08 -10.51
CA ALA A 98 -11.04 8.66 -10.10
C ALA A 98 -10.93 10.14 -10.49
N SER A 99 -11.49 10.50 -11.66
CA SER A 99 -11.54 11.88 -12.16
C SER A 99 -12.77 12.66 -11.69
N ASN A 100 -13.86 11.95 -11.33
CA ASN A 100 -15.18 12.52 -10.99
C ASN A 100 -15.73 11.95 -9.68
N ASN A 101 -15.00 12.09 -8.58
CA ASN A 101 -15.33 11.48 -7.28
C ASN A 101 -16.32 12.30 -6.43
N GLY A 102 -16.64 13.52 -6.84
CA GLY A 102 -17.45 14.47 -6.08
C GLY A 102 -18.93 14.13 -6.06
N VAL A 103 -19.63 14.60 -5.03
CA VAL A 103 -21.09 14.44 -4.88
C VAL A 103 -21.88 15.11 -6.00
N ASP A 104 -21.35 16.19 -6.57
CA ASP A 104 -22.07 16.97 -7.60
C ASP A 104 -22.14 16.22 -8.92
N ALA A 105 -21.09 15.47 -9.30
CA ALA A 105 -21.12 14.60 -10.48
C ALA A 105 -22.24 13.54 -10.38
N ILE A 106 -22.40 12.93 -9.19
CA ILE A 106 -23.47 11.94 -8.95
C ILE A 106 -24.84 12.60 -8.84
N ARG A 107 -24.95 13.83 -8.33
CA ARG A 107 -26.22 14.58 -8.34
C ARG A 107 -26.68 14.89 -9.75
N ASN A 108 -25.78 15.36 -10.61
CA ASN A 108 -26.10 15.60 -12.02
C ASN A 108 -26.56 14.32 -12.71
N LEU A 109 -25.83 13.22 -12.52
CA LEU A 109 -26.21 11.92 -13.02
C LEU A 109 -27.62 11.52 -12.55
N ARG A 110 -27.94 11.72 -11.27
CA ARG A 110 -29.26 11.40 -10.71
C ARG A 110 -30.39 12.24 -11.34
N GLU A 111 -30.13 13.50 -11.66
CA GLU A 111 -31.08 14.37 -12.34
C GLU A 111 -31.33 13.91 -13.78
N GLU A 112 -30.28 13.42 -14.45
CA GLU A 112 -30.36 12.92 -15.81
C GLU A 112 -31.03 11.54 -15.92
N VAL A 113 -30.90 10.68 -14.91
CA VAL A 113 -31.50 9.32 -14.90
C VAL A 113 -33.01 9.33 -15.03
N ILE A 114 -33.69 10.38 -14.57
CA ILE A 114 -35.15 10.52 -14.59
C ILE A 114 -35.68 10.56 -16.03
N TYR A 115 -34.89 11.08 -16.96
CA TYR A 115 -35.30 11.23 -18.36
C TYR A 115 -35.13 9.91 -19.12
N THR A 116 -36.13 9.55 -19.92
CA THR A 116 -36.12 8.38 -20.79
C THR A 116 -35.01 8.46 -21.85
N PRO A 117 -34.48 7.33 -22.31
CA PRO A 117 -33.50 7.30 -23.41
C PRO A 117 -34.02 7.97 -24.66
N ALA A 118 -33.14 8.60 -25.44
CA ALA A 118 -33.50 9.30 -26.66
C ALA A 118 -33.58 8.35 -27.87
N GLY A 119 -32.79 7.28 -27.90
CA GLY A 119 -32.70 6.38 -29.01
C GLY A 119 -32.42 4.90 -28.66
N CYS A 120 -32.17 4.61 -27.40
CA CYS A 120 -31.87 3.27 -26.91
C CYS A 120 -33.04 2.65 -26.12
N LYS A 121 -33.01 1.33 -25.90
CA LYS A 121 -33.95 0.65 -24.99
C LYS A 121 -33.66 0.98 -23.53
N TYR A 122 -32.36 1.03 -23.16
CA TYR A 122 -31.89 1.32 -21.82
C TYR A 122 -30.92 2.50 -21.81
N LYS A 123 -31.00 3.32 -20.79
CA LYS A 123 -30.01 4.35 -20.46
C LYS A 123 -28.98 3.74 -19.51
N VAL A 124 -27.75 3.55 -19.98
CA VAL A 124 -26.73 2.78 -19.28
C VAL A 124 -25.68 3.73 -18.67
N TYR A 125 -25.43 3.56 -17.39
CA TYR A 125 -24.42 4.32 -16.64
C TYR A 125 -23.30 3.38 -16.21
N ILE A 126 -22.12 3.52 -16.82
CA ILE A 126 -20.91 2.79 -16.47
C ILE A 126 -20.06 3.69 -15.57
N ILE A 127 -19.86 3.28 -14.31
CA ILE A 127 -19.02 3.99 -13.35
C ILE A 127 -17.80 3.11 -13.07
N ASP A 128 -16.66 3.50 -13.65
CA ASP A 128 -15.39 2.78 -13.44
C ASP A 128 -14.68 3.29 -12.19
N GLU A 129 -13.92 2.42 -11.55
CA GLU A 129 -13.21 2.61 -10.28
C GLU A 129 -14.10 3.26 -9.19
N VAL A 130 -15.32 2.73 -9.08
CA VAL A 130 -16.38 3.31 -8.22
C VAL A 130 -15.97 3.46 -6.75
N HIS A 131 -14.97 2.69 -6.27
CA HIS A 131 -14.41 2.82 -4.92
C HIS A 131 -13.74 4.19 -4.65
N MET A 132 -13.46 4.97 -5.69
CA MET A 132 -12.90 6.32 -5.57
C MET A 132 -13.95 7.37 -5.23
N LEU A 133 -15.24 7.05 -5.30
CA LEU A 133 -16.31 7.97 -4.93
C LEU A 133 -16.25 8.32 -3.43
N THR A 134 -16.54 9.57 -3.12
CA THR A 134 -16.72 9.99 -1.71
C THR A 134 -17.93 9.31 -1.08
N ILE A 135 -17.95 9.20 0.25
CA ILE A 135 -19.09 8.65 1.01
C ILE A 135 -20.37 9.42 0.70
N GLN A 136 -20.26 10.73 0.50
CA GLN A 136 -21.41 11.60 0.15
C GLN A 136 -21.94 11.29 -1.25
N ALA A 137 -21.06 10.97 -2.21
CA ALA A 137 -21.43 10.56 -3.56
C ALA A 137 -22.11 9.18 -3.55
N PHE A 138 -21.62 8.21 -2.79
CA PHE A 138 -22.31 6.94 -2.57
C PHE A 138 -23.70 7.12 -2.01
N ASN A 139 -23.86 7.95 -0.98
CA ASN A 139 -25.18 8.25 -0.39
C ASN A 139 -26.14 8.92 -1.38
N ALA A 140 -25.63 9.75 -2.29
CA ALA A 140 -26.46 10.35 -3.34
C ALA A 140 -26.95 9.31 -4.37
N LEU A 141 -26.13 8.27 -4.65
CA LEU A 141 -26.46 7.18 -5.59
C LEU A 141 -27.49 6.20 -5.01
N LEU A 142 -27.52 6.00 -3.68
CA LEU A 142 -28.38 5.02 -3.02
C LEU A 142 -29.85 5.16 -3.40
N LYS A 143 -30.40 6.37 -3.42
CA LYS A 143 -31.81 6.59 -3.76
C LYS A 143 -32.18 6.08 -5.16
N THR A 144 -31.28 6.25 -6.12
CA THR A 144 -31.49 5.80 -7.49
C THR A 144 -31.34 4.28 -7.62
N LEU A 145 -30.49 3.65 -6.80
CA LEU A 145 -30.34 2.19 -6.75
C LEU A 145 -31.50 1.51 -5.99
N GLU A 146 -32.17 2.21 -5.07
CA GLU A 146 -33.35 1.72 -4.34
C GLU A 146 -34.60 1.75 -5.19
N GLU A 147 -34.82 2.85 -5.91
CA GLU A 147 -35.98 3.08 -6.76
C GLU A 147 -35.51 3.47 -8.18
N PRO A 148 -34.89 2.51 -8.92
CA PRO A 148 -34.38 2.78 -10.25
C PRO A 148 -35.52 2.94 -11.25
N PRO A 149 -35.46 3.93 -12.19
CA PRO A 149 -36.37 3.96 -13.32
C PRO A 149 -36.20 2.68 -14.16
N GLU A 150 -37.29 2.16 -14.72
CA GLU A 150 -37.30 0.91 -15.51
C GLU A 150 -36.33 0.91 -16.71
N HIS A 151 -36.04 2.08 -17.24
CA HIS A 151 -35.13 2.28 -18.36
C HIS A 151 -33.67 2.48 -17.96
N ALA A 152 -33.34 2.57 -16.66
CA ALA A 152 -32.00 2.88 -16.17
C ALA A 152 -31.24 1.59 -15.80
N LEU A 153 -29.99 1.48 -16.28
CA LEU A 153 -29.09 0.38 -16.00
C LEU A 153 -27.76 0.91 -15.45
N PHE A 154 -27.37 0.45 -14.28
CA PHE A 154 -26.10 0.82 -13.65
C PHE A 154 -25.08 -0.32 -13.75
N ILE A 155 -23.86 -0.02 -14.18
CA ILE A 155 -22.74 -0.96 -14.18
C ILE A 155 -21.58 -0.30 -13.43
N LEU A 156 -21.36 -0.75 -12.21
CA LEU A 156 -20.29 -0.28 -11.33
C LEU A 156 -19.09 -1.22 -11.49
N ALA A 157 -17.90 -0.68 -11.71
CA ALA A 157 -16.68 -1.47 -11.77
C ALA A 157 -15.70 -1.03 -10.69
N THR A 158 -15.02 -1.98 -10.05
CA THR A 158 -14.06 -1.70 -8.97
C THR A 158 -12.92 -2.70 -8.92
N THR A 159 -11.75 -2.22 -8.56
CA THR A 159 -10.60 -3.05 -8.19
C THR A 159 -10.58 -3.35 -6.69
N GLU A 160 -11.29 -2.57 -5.86
CA GLU A 160 -11.28 -2.68 -4.40
C GLU A 160 -12.70 -2.82 -3.83
N PRO A 161 -13.31 -4.01 -3.92
CA PRO A 161 -14.69 -4.23 -3.45
C PRO A 161 -14.86 -4.00 -1.93
N GLN A 162 -13.79 -4.14 -1.15
CA GLN A 162 -13.79 -3.91 0.30
C GLN A 162 -14.02 -2.45 0.69
N LYS A 163 -13.80 -1.51 -0.23
CA LYS A 163 -14.06 -0.07 -0.02
C LYS A 163 -15.50 0.34 -0.36
N ILE A 164 -16.28 -0.56 -0.96
CA ILE A 164 -17.68 -0.27 -1.35
C ILE A 164 -18.59 -0.45 -0.12
N PRO A 165 -19.46 0.53 0.19
CA PRO A 165 -20.42 0.41 1.28
C PRO A 165 -21.35 -0.78 1.10
N GLN A 166 -21.65 -1.49 2.20
CA GLN A 166 -22.52 -2.65 2.20
C GLN A 166 -23.93 -2.34 1.67
N THR A 167 -24.39 -1.10 1.82
CA THR A 167 -25.67 -0.60 1.30
C THR A 167 -25.73 -0.60 -0.22
N ILE A 168 -24.62 -0.38 -0.91
CA ILE A 168 -24.49 -0.50 -2.37
C ILE A 168 -24.40 -1.97 -2.77
N LEU A 169 -23.54 -2.75 -2.07
CA LEU A 169 -23.35 -4.18 -2.36
C LEU A 169 -24.66 -4.97 -2.33
N SER A 170 -25.56 -4.66 -1.40
CA SER A 170 -26.84 -5.36 -1.25
C SER A 170 -27.87 -5.06 -2.37
N ARG A 171 -27.61 -4.05 -3.21
CA ARG A 171 -28.51 -3.59 -4.28
C ARG A 171 -27.99 -3.89 -5.69
N CYS A 172 -26.76 -4.42 -5.78
CA CYS A 172 -26.13 -4.75 -7.05
C CYS A 172 -25.95 -6.26 -7.22
N GLN A 173 -26.13 -6.75 -8.42
CA GLN A 173 -25.70 -8.10 -8.78
C GLN A 173 -24.18 -8.10 -8.92
N ARG A 174 -23.50 -8.88 -8.07
CA ARG A 174 -22.04 -8.91 -8.00
C ARG A 174 -21.47 -9.99 -8.92
N TYR A 175 -20.45 -9.61 -9.69
CA TYR A 175 -19.67 -10.48 -10.57
C TYR A 175 -18.18 -10.32 -10.26
N ASP A 176 -17.56 -11.43 -9.86
CA ASP A 176 -16.15 -11.44 -9.46
C ASP A 176 -15.27 -11.93 -10.63
N PHE A 177 -14.55 -11.00 -11.24
CA PHE A 177 -13.58 -11.27 -12.30
C PHE A 177 -12.32 -11.87 -11.71
N LYS A 178 -11.95 -13.04 -12.19
CA LYS A 178 -10.73 -13.74 -11.76
C LYS A 178 -9.51 -13.21 -12.53
N ARG A 179 -8.32 -13.44 -11.97
CA ARG A 179 -7.08 -13.30 -12.73
C ARG A 179 -7.13 -14.27 -13.91
N ILE A 180 -6.65 -13.83 -15.06
CA ILE A 180 -6.63 -14.64 -16.28
C ILE A 180 -5.41 -15.57 -16.19
N GLY A 181 -5.59 -16.85 -16.53
CA GLY A 181 -4.49 -17.82 -16.55
C GLY A 181 -3.39 -17.44 -17.54
N VAL A 182 -2.14 -17.82 -17.25
CA VAL A 182 -0.98 -17.53 -18.10
C VAL A 182 -1.20 -18.13 -19.50
N ASP A 183 -1.70 -19.37 -19.59
CA ASP A 183 -1.98 -20.05 -20.86
C ASP A 183 -3.02 -19.30 -21.71
N ASP A 184 -4.07 -18.81 -21.06
CA ASP A 184 -5.14 -18.03 -21.71
C ASP A 184 -4.59 -16.70 -22.26
N ILE A 185 -3.74 -16.02 -21.49
CA ILE A 185 -3.09 -14.78 -21.92
C ILE A 185 -2.13 -15.08 -23.08
N ALA A 186 -1.26 -16.07 -22.96
CA ALA A 186 -0.30 -16.47 -24.00
C ALA A 186 -1.03 -16.84 -25.31
N GLY A 187 -2.12 -17.61 -25.21
CA GLY A 187 -2.96 -17.96 -26.35
C GLY A 187 -3.58 -16.73 -27.04
N ARG A 188 -3.99 -15.70 -26.29
CA ARG A 188 -4.49 -14.44 -26.85
C ARG A 188 -3.36 -13.62 -27.46
N LEU A 189 -2.22 -13.51 -26.80
CA LEU A 189 -1.03 -12.81 -27.31
C LEU A 189 -0.56 -13.42 -28.64
N LYS A 190 -0.57 -14.75 -28.78
CA LYS A 190 -0.23 -15.45 -30.04
C LYS A 190 -1.14 -15.03 -31.19
N LYS A 191 -2.47 -14.92 -30.96
CA LYS A 191 -3.42 -14.43 -31.96
C LYS A 191 -3.15 -12.97 -32.34
N VAL A 192 -2.84 -12.12 -31.36
CA VAL A 192 -2.54 -10.70 -31.58
C VAL A 192 -1.23 -10.56 -32.34
N ALA A 193 -0.16 -11.24 -31.93
CA ALA A 193 1.14 -11.21 -32.60
C ALA A 193 1.05 -11.64 -34.07
N ALA A 194 0.31 -12.71 -34.35
CA ALA A 194 0.08 -13.19 -35.72
C ALA A 194 -0.67 -12.14 -36.59
N ALA A 195 -1.68 -11.48 -36.02
CA ALA A 195 -2.48 -10.49 -36.76
C ALA A 195 -1.72 -9.16 -36.98
N GLU A 196 -0.84 -8.77 -36.05
CA GLU A 196 0.00 -7.57 -36.14
C GLU A 196 1.36 -7.84 -36.82
N ALA A 197 1.58 -9.06 -37.33
CA ALA A 197 2.85 -9.48 -37.94
C ALA A 197 4.07 -9.29 -36.99
N ILE A 198 3.87 -9.47 -35.69
CA ILE A 198 4.94 -9.44 -34.69
C ILE A 198 5.55 -10.84 -34.64
N ASN A 199 6.84 -10.94 -35.00
CA ASN A 199 7.57 -12.20 -34.92
C ASN A 199 8.04 -12.44 -33.47
N ALA A 200 7.40 -13.38 -32.76
CA ALA A 200 7.69 -13.69 -31.36
C ALA A 200 7.72 -15.20 -31.14
N THR A 201 8.69 -15.69 -30.37
CA THR A 201 8.76 -17.10 -29.95
C THR A 201 7.67 -17.40 -28.91
N GLU A 202 7.28 -18.66 -28.77
CA GLU A 202 6.32 -19.08 -27.73
C GLU A 202 6.82 -18.72 -26.33
N ASP A 203 8.06 -19.01 -26.02
CA ASP A 203 8.70 -18.68 -24.72
C ASP A 203 8.67 -17.18 -24.40
N ALA A 204 8.78 -16.32 -25.42
CA ALA A 204 8.67 -14.88 -25.25
C ALA A 204 7.23 -14.46 -24.92
N LEU A 205 6.24 -15.04 -25.58
CA LEU A 205 4.82 -14.77 -25.33
C LEU A 205 4.38 -15.29 -23.96
N GLU A 206 4.88 -16.44 -23.54
CA GLU A 206 4.66 -16.99 -22.20
C GLU A 206 5.26 -16.07 -21.14
N LEU A 207 6.50 -15.59 -21.31
CA LEU A 207 7.10 -14.61 -20.39
C LEU A 207 6.29 -13.33 -20.32
N ILE A 208 5.80 -12.81 -21.46
CA ILE A 208 4.94 -11.62 -21.46
C ILE A 208 3.62 -11.89 -20.71
N ALA A 209 3.07 -13.10 -20.82
CA ALA A 209 1.88 -13.50 -20.09
C ALA A 209 2.12 -13.61 -18.57
N GLU A 210 3.27 -14.17 -18.15
CA GLU A 210 3.72 -14.21 -16.76
C GLU A 210 3.83 -12.79 -16.18
N ILE A 211 4.47 -11.86 -16.90
CA ILE A 211 4.63 -10.45 -16.52
C ILE A 211 3.28 -9.73 -16.39
N GLY A 212 2.31 -10.12 -17.21
CA GLY A 212 0.95 -9.58 -17.17
C GLY A 212 0.20 -9.86 -15.87
N ASP A 213 0.67 -10.80 -15.03
CA ASP A 213 0.12 -11.17 -13.71
C ASP A 213 -1.41 -11.25 -13.70
N GLY A 214 -1.97 -11.96 -14.68
CA GLY A 214 -3.42 -12.12 -14.84
C GLY A 214 -4.15 -10.91 -15.43
N SER A 215 -3.43 -9.90 -15.92
CA SER A 215 -3.95 -8.72 -16.60
C SER A 215 -3.66 -8.78 -18.10
N MET A 216 -4.70 -8.99 -18.92
CA MET A 216 -4.58 -8.92 -20.38
C MET A 216 -4.13 -7.55 -20.88
N ARG A 217 -4.55 -6.47 -20.21
CA ARG A 217 -4.19 -5.10 -20.60
C ARG A 217 -2.69 -4.86 -20.44
N ASP A 218 -2.12 -5.30 -19.31
CA ASP A 218 -0.71 -5.10 -19.02
C ASP A 218 0.15 -6.00 -19.91
N ALA A 219 -0.27 -7.26 -20.15
CA ALA A 219 0.38 -8.16 -21.11
C ALA A 219 0.41 -7.59 -22.54
N LEU A 220 -0.70 -7.03 -23.03
CA LEU A 220 -0.75 -6.37 -24.34
C LEU A 220 0.11 -5.09 -24.38
N SER A 221 0.21 -4.37 -23.29
CA SER A 221 1.06 -3.18 -23.19
C SER A 221 2.56 -3.54 -23.20
N VAL A 222 2.92 -4.68 -22.60
CA VAL A 222 4.28 -5.23 -22.68
C VAL A 222 4.59 -5.69 -24.09
N LEU A 223 3.69 -6.44 -24.74
CA LEU A 223 3.87 -6.87 -26.14
C LEU A 223 4.04 -5.67 -27.08
N ASP A 224 3.23 -4.63 -26.91
CA ASP A 224 3.30 -3.39 -27.70
C ASP A 224 4.66 -2.70 -27.57
N ARG A 225 5.18 -2.61 -26.33
CA ARG A 225 6.51 -2.06 -26.06
C ARG A 225 7.62 -2.92 -26.69
N CYS A 226 7.50 -4.24 -26.61
CA CYS A 226 8.48 -5.15 -27.19
C CYS A 226 8.44 -5.16 -28.73
N SER A 227 7.26 -4.97 -29.34
CA SER A 227 7.11 -4.94 -30.79
C SER A 227 7.89 -3.82 -31.47
N ALA A 228 8.19 -2.72 -30.74
CA ALA A 228 9.01 -1.63 -31.24
C ALA A 228 10.50 -2.00 -31.45
N PHE A 229 10.94 -3.16 -30.96
CA PHE A 229 12.33 -3.62 -31.08
C PHE A 229 12.71 -4.04 -32.52
N GLY A 230 11.72 -4.40 -33.35
CA GLY A 230 11.89 -4.62 -34.79
C GLY A 230 12.58 -5.93 -35.21
N GLU A 231 12.99 -6.77 -34.28
CA GLU A 231 13.59 -8.09 -34.48
C GLU A 231 12.65 -9.19 -33.95
N GLU A 232 13.05 -10.48 -34.15
CA GLU A 232 12.36 -11.59 -33.54
C GLU A 232 12.39 -11.47 -32.01
N LEU A 233 11.21 -11.41 -31.38
CA LEU A 233 11.08 -11.34 -29.93
C LEU A 233 11.39 -12.71 -29.34
N ARG A 234 12.50 -12.78 -28.61
CA ARG A 234 12.91 -13.94 -27.82
C ARG A 234 12.79 -13.61 -26.32
N ARG A 235 12.78 -14.63 -25.49
CA ARG A 235 12.69 -14.48 -24.02
C ARG A 235 13.73 -13.50 -23.47
N GLU A 236 14.97 -13.55 -24.00
CA GLU A 236 16.07 -12.69 -23.57
C GLU A 236 15.79 -11.21 -23.88
N ASN A 237 15.32 -10.91 -25.10
CA ASN A 237 14.99 -9.55 -25.53
C ASN A 237 13.83 -8.98 -24.68
N VAL A 238 12.80 -9.78 -24.42
CA VAL A 238 11.68 -9.38 -23.57
C VAL A 238 12.17 -9.04 -22.15
N SER A 239 13.01 -9.90 -21.56
CA SER A 239 13.58 -9.67 -20.22
C SER A 239 14.39 -8.38 -20.15
N GLU A 240 15.15 -8.07 -21.21
CA GLU A 240 15.96 -6.84 -21.32
C GLU A 240 15.06 -5.60 -21.43
N ILE A 241 14.08 -5.61 -22.35
CA ILE A 241 13.19 -4.46 -22.61
C ILE A 241 12.29 -4.16 -21.40
N VAL A 242 11.78 -5.18 -20.74
CA VAL A 242 10.90 -5.02 -19.55
C VAL A 242 11.69 -4.64 -18.32
N GLY A 243 12.95 -5.01 -18.28
CA GLY A 243 13.80 -4.74 -17.13
C GLY A 243 13.68 -5.79 -16.03
N ILE A 244 13.25 -7.03 -16.34
CA ILE A 244 13.20 -8.12 -15.36
C ILE A 244 14.60 -8.47 -14.92
N VAL A 245 14.77 -8.70 -13.64
CA VAL A 245 16.03 -9.21 -13.09
C VAL A 245 16.20 -10.66 -13.53
N ASP A 246 17.32 -10.98 -14.19
CA ASP A 246 17.62 -12.37 -14.57
C ASP A 246 17.60 -13.25 -13.30
N GLU A 247 16.73 -14.26 -13.27
CA GLU A 247 16.63 -15.20 -12.14
C GLU A 247 18.00 -15.73 -11.73
N ARG A 248 18.92 -15.94 -12.68
CA ARG A 248 20.30 -16.38 -12.41
C ARG A 248 21.05 -15.44 -11.47
N VAL A 249 20.82 -14.14 -11.58
CA VAL A 249 21.47 -13.17 -10.68
C VAL A 249 20.88 -13.27 -9.28
N LEU A 250 19.55 -13.47 -9.14
CA LEU A 250 18.90 -13.70 -7.85
C LEU A 250 19.40 -14.97 -7.17
N PHE A 251 19.50 -16.07 -7.93
CA PHE A 251 20.13 -17.31 -7.45
C PHE A 251 21.56 -17.04 -6.94
N ASN A 252 22.36 -16.30 -7.70
CA ASN A 252 23.74 -15.98 -7.32
C ASN A 252 23.85 -15.04 -6.12
N ILE A 253 22.92 -14.09 -5.94
CA ILE A 253 22.84 -13.24 -4.73
C ILE A 253 22.51 -14.12 -3.51
N THR A 254 21.57 -15.06 -3.66
CA THR A 254 21.20 -16.00 -2.59
C THR A 254 22.40 -16.90 -2.21
N GLU A 255 23.22 -17.33 -3.17
CA GLU A 255 24.46 -18.07 -2.90
C GLU A 255 25.46 -17.24 -2.08
N ASP A 256 25.59 -15.93 -2.40
CA ASP A 256 26.41 -15.03 -1.61
C ASP A 256 25.85 -14.83 -0.18
N VAL A 257 24.53 -14.78 -0.02
CA VAL A 257 23.88 -14.73 1.29
C VAL A 257 24.18 -16.00 2.09
N ILE A 258 24.02 -17.18 1.49
CA ILE A 258 24.32 -18.47 2.12
C ILE A 258 25.78 -18.52 2.61
N SER A 259 26.71 -18.03 1.79
CA SER A 259 28.14 -17.99 2.11
C SER A 259 28.56 -16.80 2.97
N ASN A 260 27.62 -15.93 3.37
CA ASN A 260 27.85 -14.67 4.09
C ASN A 260 28.81 -13.68 3.35
N ASN A 261 28.85 -13.75 2.03
CA ASN A 261 29.69 -12.93 1.17
C ASN A 261 28.97 -11.61 0.80
N VAL A 262 29.00 -10.64 1.71
CA VAL A 262 28.37 -9.31 1.53
C VAL A 262 28.91 -8.61 0.28
N SER A 263 30.21 -8.68 0.04
CA SER A 263 30.84 -7.98 -1.09
C SER A 263 30.34 -8.53 -2.43
N GLY A 264 30.17 -9.85 -2.55
CA GLY A 264 29.63 -10.49 -3.74
C GLY A 264 28.16 -10.10 -4.00
N ALA A 265 27.34 -10.13 -2.96
CA ALA A 265 25.93 -9.74 -3.06
C ALA A 265 25.77 -8.29 -3.51
N ILE A 266 26.54 -7.34 -2.91
CA ILE A 266 26.52 -5.92 -3.28
C ILE A 266 27.05 -5.72 -4.70
N ALA A 267 28.11 -6.41 -5.10
CA ALA A 267 28.64 -6.27 -6.47
C ALA A 267 27.64 -6.74 -7.54
N LYS A 268 26.86 -7.79 -7.26
CA LYS A 268 25.80 -8.26 -8.16
C LYS A 268 24.62 -7.29 -8.21
N LEU A 269 24.23 -6.70 -7.06
CA LEU A 269 23.25 -5.61 -7.01
C LEU A 269 23.73 -4.42 -7.85
N ASP A 270 24.98 -4.00 -7.68
CA ASP A 270 25.57 -2.90 -8.46
C ASP A 270 25.55 -3.19 -9.97
N GLY A 271 25.87 -4.43 -10.36
CA GLY A 271 25.75 -4.88 -11.75
C GLY A 271 24.32 -4.72 -12.31
N LEU A 272 23.31 -5.12 -11.54
CA LEU A 272 21.90 -4.95 -11.94
C LEU A 272 21.52 -3.48 -12.12
N LEU A 273 21.90 -2.63 -11.16
CA LEU A 273 21.58 -1.19 -11.22
C LEU A 273 22.30 -0.49 -12.36
N ASN A 274 23.55 -0.87 -12.68
CA ASN A 274 24.30 -0.34 -13.80
C ASN A 274 23.71 -0.76 -15.16
N MET A 275 22.99 -1.88 -15.22
CA MET A 275 22.19 -2.29 -16.39
C MET A 275 20.85 -1.53 -16.50
N GLY A 276 20.59 -0.54 -15.63
CA GLY A 276 19.37 0.26 -15.64
C GLY A 276 18.16 -0.39 -14.95
N LYS A 277 18.38 -1.46 -14.16
CA LYS A 277 17.29 -2.07 -13.40
C LYS A 277 16.87 -1.17 -12.23
N ASP A 278 15.55 -1.11 -11.98
CA ASP A 278 15.01 -0.35 -10.86
C ASP A 278 15.20 -1.07 -9.53
N VAL A 279 15.50 -0.32 -8.48
CA VAL A 279 15.70 -0.86 -7.12
C VAL A 279 14.43 -1.46 -6.54
N LEU A 280 13.26 -0.87 -6.82
CA LEU A 280 11.98 -1.39 -6.30
C LEU A 280 11.64 -2.72 -6.96
N THR A 281 11.83 -2.83 -8.28
CA THR A 281 11.68 -4.10 -9.01
C THR A 281 12.63 -5.16 -8.48
N PHE A 282 13.90 -4.81 -8.18
CA PHE A 282 14.82 -5.76 -7.53
C PHE A 282 14.27 -6.30 -6.20
N PHE A 283 13.69 -5.45 -5.36
CA PHE A 283 13.10 -5.90 -4.10
C PHE A 283 11.94 -6.87 -4.34
N GLU A 284 11.04 -6.53 -5.25
CA GLU A 284 9.86 -7.35 -5.59
C GLU A 284 10.28 -8.73 -6.11
N ASP A 285 11.18 -8.76 -7.08
CA ASP A 285 11.70 -10.00 -7.68
C ASP A 285 12.48 -10.84 -6.65
N TYR A 286 13.27 -10.21 -5.78
CA TYR A 286 14.07 -10.97 -4.80
C TYR A 286 13.21 -11.50 -3.64
N ILE A 287 12.18 -10.78 -3.23
CA ILE A 287 11.18 -11.29 -2.26
C ILE A 287 10.45 -12.49 -2.83
N GLU A 288 10.02 -12.45 -4.10
CA GLU A 288 9.34 -13.58 -4.75
C GLU A 288 10.28 -14.77 -4.94
N HIS A 289 11.56 -14.53 -5.24
CA HIS A 289 12.58 -15.57 -5.27
C HIS A 289 12.71 -16.29 -3.91
N LEU A 290 12.87 -15.53 -2.81
CA LEU A 290 12.98 -16.12 -1.47
C LEU A 290 11.69 -16.83 -1.02
N ARG A 291 10.52 -16.30 -1.42
CA ARG A 291 9.24 -16.97 -1.21
C ARG A 291 9.20 -18.33 -1.94
N SER A 292 9.67 -18.38 -3.17
CA SER A 292 9.75 -19.64 -3.93
C SER A 292 10.67 -20.65 -3.26
N VAL A 293 11.83 -20.21 -2.75
CA VAL A 293 12.75 -21.06 -1.96
C VAL A 293 12.07 -21.56 -0.68
N LEU A 294 11.34 -20.68 0.05
CA LEU A 294 10.62 -21.04 1.27
C LEU A 294 9.52 -22.08 1.01
N LEU A 295 8.75 -21.92 -0.07
CA LEU A 295 7.73 -22.90 -0.43
C LEU A 295 8.35 -24.25 -0.83
N CYS A 296 9.52 -24.26 -1.45
CA CYS A 296 10.27 -25.51 -1.71
C CYS A 296 10.81 -26.17 -0.43
N ASN A 297 11.04 -25.38 0.64
CA ASN A 297 11.48 -25.89 1.95
C ASN A 297 10.32 -26.52 2.73
N GLU A 298 9.14 -25.86 2.75
CA GLU A 298 8.03 -26.21 3.65
C GLU A 298 6.93 -27.06 2.99
N CYS A 299 6.81 -27.06 1.64
CA CYS A 299 5.74 -27.77 0.96
C CYS A 299 6.22 -29.11 0.41
N GLU A 300 5.46 -30.19 0.66
CA GLU A 300 5.73 -31.52 0.07
C GLU A 300 5.62 -31.52 -1.47
N LYS A 301 4.76 -30.69 -2.04
CA LYS A 301 4.48 -30.60 -3.48
C LYS A 301 4.48 -29.13 -3.94
N PRO A 302 5.67 -28.49 -3.99
CA PRO A 302 5.80 -27.10 -4.40
C PRO A 302 5.32 -26.85 -5.84
N GLU A 303 5.34 -27.87 -6.71
CA GLU A 303 4.92 -27.81 -8.11
C GLU A 303 3.44 -27.41 -8.28
N ARG A 304 2.62 -27.61 -7.24
CA ARG A 304 1.18 -27.23 -7.27
C ARG A 304 0.93 -25.77 -6.92
N VAL A 305 1.91 -25.13 -6.31
CA VAL A 305 1.80 -23.76 -5.79
C VAL A 305 2.68 -22.81 -6.58
N LEU A 306 3.84 -23.30 -7.05
CA LEU A 306 4.76 -22.57 -7.88
C LEU A 306 4.46 -22.87 -9.35
N GLU A 307 3.97 -21.87 -10.06
CA GLU A 307 3.77 -21.94 -11.53
C GLU A 307 5.11 -21.77 -12.25
N LYS A 308 6.06 -22.67 -11.99
CA LYS A 308 7.43 -22.66 -12.51
C LYS A 308 7.75 -23.97 -13.21
N SER A 309 8.73 -23.95 -14.13
CA SER A 309 9.19 -25.17 -14.80
C SER A 309 9.82 -26.15 -13.81
N PRO A 310 9.74 -27.47 -14.07
CA PRO A 310 10.35 -28.49 -13.21
C PRO A 310 11.85 -28.26 -12.97
N GLU A 311 12.56 -27.77 -13.97
CA GLU A 311 14.00 -27.46 -13.88
C GLU A 311 14.29 -26.28 -12.94
N ALA A 312 13.43 -25.25 -12.96
CA ALA A 312 13.52 -24.12 -12.03
C ALA A 312 13.24 -24.57 -10.59
N ILE A 313 12.23 -25.41 -10.39
CA ILE A 313 11.86 -25.95 -9.07
C ILE A 313 13.03 -26.75 -8.46
N GLU A 314 13.76 -27.51 -9.26
CA GLU A 314 14.92 -28.26 -8.78
C GLU A 314 16.04 -27.34 -8.28
N LYS A 315 16.29 -26.22 -8.96
CA LYS A 315 17.22 -25.18 -8.50
C LYS A 315 16.77 -24.54 -7.19
N TYR A 316 15.48 -24.22 -7.06
CA TYR A 316 14.93 -23.69 -5.80
C TYR A 316 15.06 -24.69 -4.65
N LYS A 317 14.80 -25.99 -4.87
CA LYS A 317 14.99 -27.06 -3.88
C LYS A 317 16.44 -27.15 -3.42
N SER A 318 17.40 -27.06 -4.35
CA SER A 318 18.83 -27.06 -4.02
C SER A 318 19.27 -25.92 -3.11
N GLN A 319 18.67 -24.73 -3.24
CA GLN A 319 18.91 -23.61 -2.32
C GLN A 319 18.15 -23.78 -1.00
N ALA A 320 16.93 -24.32 -1.05
CA ALA A 320 16.10 -24.58 0.12
C ALA A 320 16.78 -25.55 1.12
N GLU A 321 17.52 -26.54 0.65
CA GLU A 321 18.28 -27.46 1.51
C GLU A 321 19.39 -26.78 2.34
N ARG A 322 19.81 -25.59 1.94
CA ARG A 322 20.95 -24.85 2.53
C ARG A 322 20.53 -23.65 3.39
N LEU A 323 19.24 -23.28 3.35
CA LEU A 323 18.65 -22.21 4.14
C LEU A 323 17.55 -22.76 5.03
N THR A 324 17.45 -22.25 6.26
CA THR A 324 16.34 -22.61 7.14
C THR A 324 15.11 -21.73 6.84
N ALA A 325 13.91 -22.24 7.16
CA ALA A 325 12.68 -21.47 7.03
C ALA A 325 12.77 -20.15 7.80
N THR A 326 13.34 -20.17 9.00
CA THR A 326 13.53 -18.96 9.82
C THR A 326 14.46 -17.95 9.16
N GLN A 327 15.53 -18.39 8.48
CA GLN A 327 16.41 -17.48 7.73
C GLN A 327 15.69 -16.87 6.53
N LEU A 328 14.88 -17.65 5.81
CA LEU A 328 14.09 -17.17 4.67
C LEU A 328 13.02 -16.16 5.09
N ILE A 329 12.28 -16.46 6.17
CA ILE A 329 11.27 -15.55 6.74
C ILE A 329 11.94 -14.25 7.18
N TYR A 330 13.09 -14.32 7.88
CA TYR A 330 13.85 -13.13 8.24
C TYR A 330 14.27 -12.31 7.01
N GLY A 331 14.81 -12.97 5.97
CA GLY A 331 15.19 -12.31 4.73
C GLY A 331 14.03 -11.58 4.06
N ILE A 332 12.88 -12.25 3.93
CA ILE A 332 11.66 -11.68 3.38
C ILE A 332 11.18 -10.48 4.21
N THR A 333 11.20 -10.59 5.54
CA THR A 333 10.80 -9.51 6.46
C THR A 333 11.68 -8.28 6.28
N VAL A 334 13.01 -8.46 6.28
CA VAL A 334 13.97 -7.37 6.07
C VAL A 334 13.78 -6.72 4.70
N LEU A 335 13.66 -7.52 3.63
CA LEU A 335 13.47 -6.97 2.28
C LEU A 335 12.16 -6.19 2.15
N ASN A 336 11.04 -6.68 2.70
CA ASN A 336 9.76 -5.96 2.70
C ASN A 336 9.84 -4.64 3.49
N GLU A 337 10.50 -4.63 4.64
CA GLU A 337 10.72 -3.40 5.43
C GLU A 337 11.46 -2.35 4.61
N TYR A 338 12.58 -2.75 3.98
CA TYR A 338 13.41 -1.83 3.20
C TYR A 338 12.80 -1.47 1.85
N HIS A 339 12.01 -2.34 1.23
CA HIS A 339 11.18 -1.99 0.05
C HIS A 339 10.21 -0.85 0.39
N GLY A 340 9.49 -0.97 1.54
CA GLY A 340 8.61 0.11 1.99
C GLY A 340 9.34 1.43 2.23
N ARG A 341 10.55 1.40 2.80
CA ARG A 341 11.40 2.57 3.03
C ARG A 341 11.94 3.16 1.73
N ALA A 342 12.37 2.32 0.78
CA ALA A 342 12.93 2.72 -0.50
C ALA A 342 12.00 3.64 -1.30
N LYS A 343 10.67 3.42 -1.23
CA LYS A 343 9.63 4.25 -1.90
C LYS A 343 9.67 5.72 -1.48
N SER A 344 10.14 6.02 -0.27
CA SER A 344 10.18 7.39 0.30
C SER A 344 11.59 7.97 0.40
N MET A 345 12.64 7.19 0.07
CA MET A 345 14.03 7.63 0.17
C MET A 345 14.48 8.38 -1.09
N ALA A 346 15.29 9.42 -0.91
CA ALA A 346 15.91 10.13 -2.01
C ALA A 346 16.92 9.25 -2.81
N ILE A 347 17.52 8.25 -2.15
CA ILE A 347 18.48 7.31 -2.73
C ILE A 347 18.03 5.88 -2.37
N PRO A 348 17.11 5.26 -3.17
CA PRO A 348 16.59 3.92 -2.89
C PRO A 348 17.67 2.83 -2.84
N ARG A 349 18.79 3.00 -3.56
CA ARG A 349 19.93 2.07 -3.60
C ARG A 349 20.46 1.75 -2.20
N ILE A 350 20.56 2.75 -1.32
CA ILE A 350 21.05 2.56 0.07
C ILE A 350 20.16 1.56 0.83
N ALA A 351 18.85 1.61 0.60
CA ALA A 351 17.92 0.67 1.23
C ALA A 351 18.23 -0.78 0.82
N ALA A 352 18.48 -1.04 -0.47
CA ALA A 352 18.81 -2.36 -0.97
C ALA A 352 20.16 -2.88 -0.44
N GLU A 353 21.18 -2.03 -0.43
CA GLU A 353 22.49 -2.38 0.13
C GLU A 353 22.40 -2.75 1.63
N VAL A 354 21.69 -1.94 2.43
CA VAL A 354 21.52 -2.21 3.86
C VAL A 354 20.68 -3.47 4.10
N ALA A 355 19.64 -3.72 3.30
CA ALA A 355 18.84 -4.93 3.39
C ALA A 355 19.69 -6.19 3.13
N LEU A 356 20.50 -6.19 2.08
CA LEU A 356 21.40 -7.29 1.78
C LEU A 356 22.46 -7.50 2.87
N ILE A 357 23.04 -6.42 3.43
CA ILE A 357 24.00 -6.51 4.55
C ILE A 357 23.34 -7.16 5.76
N LYS A 358 22.12 -6.74 6.13
CA LYS A 358 21.39 -7.31 7.27
C LYS A 358 21.07 -8.79 7.01
N PHE A 359 20.61 -9.14 5.82
CA PHE A 359 20.29 -10.52 5.47
C PHE A 359 21.53 -11.42 5.48
N CYS A 360 22.63 -11.00 4.88
CA CYS A 360 23.91 -11.74 4.95
C CYS A 360 24.45 -11.87 6.39
N LYS A 361 24.26 -10.82 7.22
CA LYS A 361 24.82 -10.77 8.59
C LYS A 361 23.75 -10.41 9.61
N PRO A 362 22.91 -11.36 10.03
CA PRO A 362 21.86 -11.14 11.03
C PRO A 362 22.36 -10.60 12.38
N LYS A 363 23.67 -10.69 12.65
CA LYS A 363 24.29 -10.14 13.88
C LYS A 363 24.16 -8.60 14.02
N TYR A 364 23.87 -7.91 12.93
CA TYR A 364 23.64 -6.47 12.96
C TYR A 364 22.18 -6.08 13.25
N SER A 365 21.30 -7.06 13.39
CA SER A 365 19.92 -6.84 13.81
C SER A 365 19.71 -7.34 15.23
N SER A 366 19.01 -6.55 16.05
CA SER A 366 18.57 -6.93 17.39
C SER A 366 17.15 -7.50 17.41
N GLU A 367 16.54 -7.67 16.25
CA GLU A 367 15.19 -8.20 16.11
C GLU A 367 15.12 -9.68 16.52
N VAL A 368 13.98 -10.10 17.07
CA VAL A 368 13.75 -11.47 17.57
C VAL A 368 13.95 -12.49 16.47
N ASP A 369 13.50 -12.21 15.25
CA ASP A 369 13.62 -13.11 14.10
C ASP A 369 15.08 -13.32 13.69
N ALA A 370 15.90 -12.26 13.76
CA ALA A 370 17.34 -12.37 13.52
C ALA A 370 18.06 -13.23 14.57
N LEU A 371 17.62 -13.13 15.84
CA LEU A 371 18.17 -13.95 16.92
C LEU A 371 17.76 -15.40 16.76
N ASN A 372 16.50 -15.68 16.43
CA ASN A 372 15.99 -17.02 16.17
C ASN A 372 16.71 -17.68 14.99
N ALA A 373 16.89 -16.98 13.87
CA ALA A 373 17.64 -17.47 12.71
C ALA A 373 19.11 -17.81 13.06
N ARG A 374 19.72 -17.06 13.97
CA ARG A 374 21.10 -17.36 14.46
C ARG A 374 21.13 -18.60 15.37
N ILE A 375 20.15 -18.75 16.26
CA ILE A 375 20.03 -19.91 17.16
C ILE A 375 19.86 -21.17 16.31
N GLU A 376 18.91 -21.19 15.38
CA GLU A 376 18.63 -22.33 14.51
C GLU A 376 19.86 -22.73 13.67
N LYS A 377 20.60 -21.74 13.13
CA LYS A 377 21.84 -22.00 12.40
C LYS A 377 22.91 -22.65 13.29
N LEU A 378 23.02 -22.22 14.57
CA LEU A 378 23.95 -22.83 15.53
C LEU A 378 23.51 -24.24 15.91
N GLU A 379 22.24 -24.50 16.11
CA GLU A 379 21.66 -25.81 16.39
C GLU A 379 21.93 -26.81 15.23
N GLN A 380 21.74 -26.37 13.97
CA GLN A 380 22.06 -27.18 12.80
C GLN A 380 23.56 -27.51 12.70
N LEU A 381 24.44 -26.55 13.01
CA LEU A 381 25.88 -26.78 13.01
C LEU A 381 26.28 -27.80 14.10
N ILE A 382 25.66 -27.74 15.27
CA ILE A 382 25.86 -28.70 16.37
C ILE A 382 25.29 -30.09 15.97
N GLY A 383 24.07 -30.13 15.41
CA GLY A 383 23.39 -31.37 15.01
C GLY A 383 24.09 -32.12 13.87
N ARG A 384 24.80 -31.42 12.96
CA ARG A 384 25.57 -32.01 11.86
C ARG A 384 26.94 -32.58 12.30
N GLY A 385 27.23 -32.64 13.61
CA GLY A 385 28.44 -33.27 14.15
C GLY A 385 29.73 -32.54 13.77
N ALA A 386 29.69 -31.21 13.63
CA ALA A 386 30.91 -30.43 13.61
C ALA A 386 31.64 -30.66 14.95
N ALA A 387 32.53 -31.64 14.96
CA ALA A 387 33.39 -32.02 16.08
C ALA A 387 33.99 -30.75 16.70
N ALA A 388 33.93 -30.71 18.00
CA ALA A 388 34.61 -29.82 18.92
C ALA A 388 35.62 -28.87 18.24
N VAL A 389 35.24 -27.67 17.98
CA VAL A 389 36.22 -26.59 17.88
C VAL A 389 36.85 -26.51 19.26
N GLN A 390 38.06 -27.01 19.38
CA GLN A 390 38.89 -26.78 20.55
C GLN A 390 38.95 -25.29 20.77
N LEU A 391 38.27 -24.84 21.82
CA LEU A 391 38.47 -23.52 22.37
C LEU A 391 39.94 -23.37 22.68
N PRO A 392 40.66 -22.36 22.18
CA PRO A 392 42.02 -22.11 22.64
C PRO A 392 41.95 -21.91 24.14
N GLU A 393 42.68 -22.74 24.88
CA GLU A 393 42.91 -22.53 26.30
C GLU A 393 43.47 -21.12 26.49
N ILE A 394 42.69 -20.26 27.13
CA ILE A 394 43.17 -18.99 27.64
C ILE A 394 44.07 -19.38 28.79
N LYS A 395 45.39 -19.45 28.54
CA LYS A 395 46.39 -19.47 29.58
C LYS A 395 46.19 -18.22 30.41
N SER A 396 45.75 -18.39 31.67
CA SER A 396 45.73 -17.38 32.69
C SER A 396 47.18 -17.01 33.02
N GLU A 397 47.70 -15.97 32.36
CA GLU A 397 48.87 -15.27 32.85
C GLU A 397 48.45 -14.43 34.04
N ALA A 398 48.99 -14.78 35.20
CA ALA A 398 48.89 -14.06 36.43
C ALA A 398 49.53 -12.68 36.26
N VAL A 399 48.69 -11.64 36.17
CA VAL A 399 49.17 -10.24 36.22
C VAL A 399 49.41 -9.88 37.68
N HIS A 400 50.66 -9.62 38.00
CA HIS A 400 51.12 -9.06 39.24
C HIS A 400 50.41 -7.73 39.51
N HIS A 401 49.82 -7.62 40.72
CA HIS A 401 49.32 -6.35 41.26
C HIS A 401 50.51 -5.47 41.67
N ASP A 402 50.74 -4.41 40.91
CA ASP A 402 51.47 -3.26 41.40
C ASP A 402 50.47 -2.27 42.04
N LYS A 403 50.75 -1.97 43.30
CA LYS A 403 49.97 -1.06 44.14
C LYS A 403 50.25 0.38 43.72
N ASN A 404 49.24 1.09 43.32
CA ASN A 404 49.25 2.55 43.28
C ASN A 404 48.19 3.10 44.25
N PRO A 405 48.55 3.91 45.24
CA PRO A 405 47.63 4.35 46.26
C PRO A 405 47.10 5.75 45.92
N ASP A 406 46.01 5.86 45.18
CA ASP A 406 45.19 7.09 45.17
C ASP A 406 43.96 6.89 44.27
N ALA A 407 42.89 6.37 44.88
CA ALA A 407 41.52 6.52 44.37
C ALA A 407 40.54 6.33 45.53
N PRO A 408 39.56 7.21 45.68
CA PRO A 408 38.63 7.17 46.81
C PRO A 408 37.58 6.04 46.63
N PRO A 409 37.15 5.43 47.73
CA PRO A 409 36.25 4.30 47.73
C PRO A 409 34.79 4.75 47.73
N TRP A 410 33.98 4.16 46.87
CA TRP A 410 32.57 4.09 47.15
C TRP A 410 32.14 2.61 47.19
N ASN A 411 31.64 2.27 48.34
CA ASN A 411 31.23 0.92 48.67
C ASN A 411 29.71 0.81 48.63
N ALA A 412 29.22 -0.23 47.97
CA ALA A 412 27.88 -0.73 48.13
C ALA A 412 27.77 -1.43 49.49
N GLN A 413 26.74 -1.15 50.25
CA GLN A 413 26.09 -2.13 51.12
C GLN A 413 24.66 -1.73 51.47
N SER A 414 23.77 -2.66 51.18
CA SER A 414 22.43 -2.78 51.70
C SER A 414 22.38 -2.83 53.20
N GLU A 415 21.39 -2.21 53.86
CA GLU A 415 20.64 -2.81 54.96
C GLU A 415 19.37 -2.00 55.30
N ASN A 416 18.27 -2.74 55.43
CA ASN A 416 17.00 -2.30 55.98
C ASN A 416 17.12 -1.75 57.41
N LYS A 417 16.29 -0.75 57.75
CA LYS A 417 15.45 -0.76 58.97
C LYS A 417 14.43 0.38 58.99
N ASP A 418 13.31 0.00 59.48
CA ASP A 418 12.09 0.75 59.76
C ASP A 418 12.23 1.88 60.77
N ILE A 419 11.16 2.68 60.83
CA ILE A 419 10.53 3.38 61.97
C ILE A 419 10.62 4.91 61.97
N ASP A 420 9.42 5.45 61.76
CA ASP A 420 8.59 6.35 62.60
C ASP A 420 8.76 7.87 62.53
N SER A 421 7.62 8.38 62.12
CA SER A 421 6.84 9.54 62.61
C SER A 421 7.49 10.92 62.86
N SER A 422 6.70 11.82 62.38
CA SER A 422 6.22 13.10 62.94
C SER A 422 6.76 14.42 62.40
N GLN A 423 5.80 15.09 61.76
CA GLN A 423 5.42 16.50 61.90
C GLN A 423 6.46 17.62 61.67
N LYS A 424 6.22 18.47 60.67
CA LYS A 424 5.64 19.83 60.88
C LYS A 424 5.44 20.57 59.58
N LYS A 425 4.29 21.24 59.52
CA LYS A 425 3.93 22.27 58.56
C LYS A 425 4.84 23.50 58.71
N GLU A 426 5.16 24.12 57.60
CA GLU A 426 5.26 25.58 57.47
C GLU A 426 5.08 25.99 56.01
N GLU A 427 4.04 26.81 55.78
CA GLU A 427 3.89 27.58 54.56
C GLU A 427 4.86 28.75 54.54
N PRO A 428 5.36 29.15 53.40
CA PRO A 428 5.84 30.51 53.19
C PRO A 428 5.13 31.25 52.06
N LYS A 429 5.08 32.53 52.25
CA LYS A 429 4.59 33.60 51.39
C LYS A 429 5.44 33.83 50.13
N PRO A 430 4.92 34.64 49.17
CA PRO A 430 5.34 34.64 47.79
C PRO A 430 6.52 35.58 47.50
N ALA A 431 7.28 35.23 46.45
CA ALA A 431 8.25 36.16 45.84
C ALA A 431 8.33 35.94 44.32
N THR A 432 7.88 36.94 43.59
CA THR A 432 8.46 37.63 42.41
C THR A 432 9.15 36.80 41.32
N SER A 433 8.49 36.83 40.14
CA SER A 433 9.02 36.98 38.76
C SER A 433 10.52 36.66 38.50
N THR A 434 10.71 35.81 37.53
CA THR A 434 11.54 35.94 36.32
C THR A 434 12.34 34.69 36.04
N GLU A 435 12.32 34.35 34.80
CA GLU A 435 13.10 33.39 34.01
C GLU A 435 12.31 32.16 33.56
N ILE A 436 11.92 32.20 32.28
CA ILE A 436 11.31 31.10 31.56
C ILE A 436 12.41 30.06 31.34
N ASN A 437 12.45 29.05 32.17
CA ASN A 437 13.23 27.85 31.92
C ASN A 437 12.34 26.83 31.19
N ASN A 438 12.59 26.63 29.91
CA ASN A 438 12.09 25.50 29.13
C ASN A 438 12.73 24.21 29.70
N MET A 439 12.20 23.67 30.80
CA MET A 439 12.62 22.38 31.35
C MET A 439 11.68 21.26 30.83
N ALA A 440 12.28 20.15 30.41
CA ALA A 440 11.52 18.94 30.20
C ALA A 440 10.69 18.61 31.44
N TRP A 441 9.44 18.20 31.29
CA TRP A 441 8.56 17.90 32.42
C TRP A 441 8.98 16.60 33.10
N ASP A 442 9.55 16.67 34.30
CA ASP A 442 10.11 15.51 35.02
C ASP A 442 9.09 14.41 35.36
N MET A 443 7.80 14.75 35.45
CA MET A 443 6.71 13.80 35.69
C MET A 443 6.15 13.15 34.43
N TRP A 444 6.73 13.44 33.28
CA TRP A 444 6.27 12.85 32.01
C TRP A 444 6.29 11.32 31.97
N PRO A 445 7.31 10.61 32.51
CA PRO A 445 7.32 9.15 32.54
C PRO A 445 6.14 8.54 33.29
N GLU A 446 5.75 9.15 34.44
CA GLU A 446 4.62 8.72 35.25
C GLU A 446 3.28 8.99 34.55
N ALA A 447 3.15 10.15 33.91
CA ALA A 447 1.99 10.50 33.12
C ALA A 447 1.83 9.55 31.92
N LEU A 448 2.93 9.17 31.26
CA LEU A 448 2.95 8.25 30.14
C LEU A 448 2.51 6.82 30.56
N GLU A 449 2.90 6.39 31.76
CA GLU A 449 2.49 5.10 32.33
C GLU A 449 0.98 5.10 32.66
N ALA A 450 0.46 6.19 33.20
CA ALA A 450 -0.98 6.38 33.44
C ALA A 450 -1.78 6.39 32.12
N ILE A 451 -1.26 7.02 31.06
CA ILE A 451 -1.86 6.99 29.71
C ILE A 451 -1.87 5.55 29.16
N LYS A 452 -0.81 4.80 29.34
CA LYS A 452 -0.69 3.41 28.89
C LYS A 452 -1.73 2.48 29.54
N GLN A 453 -2.00 2.69 30.82
CA GLN A 453 -3.01 1.91 31.56
C GLN A 453 -4.44 2.25 31.13
N SER A 454 -4.71 3.52 30.81
CA SER A 454 -6.04 4.00 30.46
C SER A 454 -6.37 3.92 28.97
N SER A 455 -5.38 4.16 28.08
CA SER A 455 -5.57 4.12 26.64
C SER A 455 -4.31 3.73 25.88
N LYS A 456 -4.22 2.46 25.45
CA LYS A 456 -3.12 1.96 24.61
C LYS A 456 -2.96 2.75 23.30
N ARG A 457 -4.07 3.29 22.76
CA ARG A 457 -4.06 4.07 21.52
C ARG A 457 -3.38 5.42 21.71
N LEU A 458 -3.70 6.17 22.77
CA LEU A 458 -3.06 7.44 23.08
C LEU A 458 -1.58 7.25 23.43
N TYR A 459 -1.25 6.18 24.15
CA TYR A 459 0.15 5.83 24.44
C TYR A 459 0.97 5.67 23.15
N MET A 460 0.45 4.98 22.13
CA MET A 460 1.13 4.79 20.84
C MET A 460 1.41 6.11 20.11
N TYR A 461 0.60 7.13 20.32
CA TYR A 461 0.81 8.44 19.71
C TYR A 461 1.77 9.34 20.50
N LEU A 462 1.82 9.17 21.83
CA LEU A 462 2.54 10.07 22.74
C LEU A 462 3.87 9.54 23.27
N TYR A 463 4.20 8.25 23.09
CA TYR A 463 5.42 7.66 23.67
C TYR A 463 6.73 8.25 23.13
N LYS A 464 6.71 8.93 21.98
CA LYS A 464 7.84 9.65 21.36
C LYS A 464 7.64 11.16 21.35
N ALA A 465 6.62 11.68 22.03
CA ALA A 465 6.38 13.11 22.08
C ALA A 465 7.41 13.80 22.97
N GLU A 466 7.86 14.97 22.57
CA GLU A 466 8.66 15.86 23.40
C GLU A 466 7.70 16.75 24.22
N VAL A 467 7.94 16.84 25.54
CA VAL A 467 7.01 17.51 26.45
C VAL A 467 7.75 18.55 27.29
N ILE A 468 7.20 19.76 27.31
CA ILE A 468 7.75 20.91 27.96
C ILE A 468 6.70 21.50 28.90
N LEU A 469 7.07 21.78 30.14
CA LEU A 469 6.19 22.44 31.10
C LEU A 469 6.41 23.96 31.04
N ASN A 470 5.36 24.71 30.69
CA ASN A 470 5.32 26.16 30.61
C ASN A 470 4.31 26.72 31.61
N GLY A 471 4.76 26.97 32.86
CA GLY A 471 3.91 27.47 33.94
C GLY A 471 2.81 26.46 34.32
N ASP A 472 1.55 26.73 34.00
CA ASP A 472 0.39 25.87 34.22
C ASP A 472 -0.02 25.07 32.99
N THR A 473 0.78 25.10 31.91
CA THR A 473 0.51 24.40 30.68
C THR A 473 1.61 23.40 30.33
N VAL A 474 1.19 22.21 29.90
CA VAL A 474 2.04 21.15 29.39
C VAL A 474 1.95 21.14 27.87
N ASP A 475 3.02 21.56 27.22
CA ASP A 475 3.13 21.62 25.77
C ASP A 475 3.71 20.30 25.23
N ILE A 476 2.97 19.64 24.36
CA ILE A 476 3.28 18.31 23.80
C ILE A 476 3.59 18.46 22.32
N GLU A 477 4.81 18.18 21.90
CA GLU A 477 5.16 18.14 20.48
C GLU A 477 5.06 16.73 19.92
N VAL A 478 4.24 16.56 18.87
CA VAL A 478 4.05 15.28 18.16
C VAL A 478 4.63 15.34 16.75
N GLY A 479 5.34 14.30 16.35
CA GLY A 479 6.01 14.23 15.05
C GLY A 479 5.14 13.80 13.88
N LEU A 480 3.93 13.25 14.13
CA LEU A 480 3.05 12.70 13.11
C LEU A 480 1.71 13.46 13.06
N LYS A 481 1.29 13.84 11.86
CA LYS A 481 -0.01 14.53 11.65
C LYS A 481 -1.20 13.70 12.14
N SER A 482 -1.19 12.39 11.94
CA SER A 482 -2.25 11.49 12.44
C SER A 482 -2.32 11.42 13.97
N ALA A 483 -1.19 11.58 14.67
CA ALA A 483 -1.15 11.68 16.11
C ALA A 483 -1.71 13.03 16.58
N TYR A 484 -1.33 14.13 15.91
CA TYR A 484 -1.88 15.46 16.16
C TYR A 484 -3.41 15.48 16.00
N ASP A 485 -3.93 15.04 14.84
CA ASP A 485 -5.37 15.02 14.56
C ASP A 485 -6.17 14.16 15.55
N SER A 486 -5.55 13.12 16.12
CA SER A 486 -6.18 12.22 17.09
C SER A 486 -6.16 12.75 18.52
N VAL A 487 -5.14 13.51 18.90
CA VAL A 487 -4.91 14.01 20.26
C VAL A 487 -5.40 15.45 20.45
N ALA A 488 -5.32 16.29 19.42
CA ALA A 488 -5.73 17.70 19.43
C ALA A 488 -7.26 17.91 19.38
N THR A 489 -8.04 16.85 19.57
CA THR A 489 -9.51 16.97 19.74
C THR A 489 -9.84 17.56 21.11
N ALA A 490 -10.96 18.32 21.22
CA ALA A 490 -11.39 18.90 22.49
C ALA A 490 -11.44 17.85 23.63
N ASN A 491 -12.05 16.70 23.38
CA ASN A 491 -12.12 15.60 24.34
C ASN A 491 -10.73 15.01 24.69
N GLY A 492 -9.79 15.01 23.75
CA GLY A 492 -8.42 14.52 23.96
C GLY A 492 -7.60 15.46 24.85
N ILE A 493 -7.71 16.77 24.60
CA ILE A 493 -7.04 17.82 25.38
C ILE A 493 -7.58 17.88 26.80
N ASP A 494 -8.91 17.81 26.98
CA ASP A 494 -9.54 17.82 28.29
C ASP A 494 -9.14 16.59 29.11
N TYR A 495 -9.14 15.42 28.50
CA TYR A 495 -8.70 14.17 29.12
C TYR A 495 -7.23 14.22 29.57
N LEU A 496 -6.33 14.72 28.72
CA LEU A 496 -4.91 14.85 29.07
C LEU A 496 -4.70 15.89 30.18
N SER A 497 -5.43 16.99 30.16
CA SER A 497 -5.37 18.02 31.19
C SER A 497 -5.81 17.49 32.56
N GLU A 498 -6.88 16.69 32.59
CA GLU A 498 -7.35 16.03 33.82
C GLU A 498 -6.33 15.00 34.35
N LEU A 499 -5.75 14.20 33.45
CA LEU A 499 -4.77 13.19 33.82
C LEU A 499 -3.47 13.83 34.32
N PHE A 500 -2.98 14.88 33.67
CA PHE A 500 -1.77 15.61 34.10
C PHE A 500 -1.99 16.32 35.44
N SER A 501 -3.18 16.88 35.63
CA SER A 501 -3.52 17.49 36.92
C SER A 501 -3.56 16.46 38.04
N LYS A 502 -4.02 15.22 37.77
CA LYS A 502 -4.00 14.13 38.77
C LYS A 502 -2.59 13.65 39.07
N VAL A 503 -1.71 13.55 38.07
CA VAL A 503 -0.33 13.09 38.26
C VAL A 503 0.52 14.16 38.97
N ALA A 504 0.37 15.42 38.57
CA ALA A 504 1.16 16.52 39.14
C ALA A 504 0.62 17.07 40.47
N GLY A 505 -0.62 16.75 40.85
CA GLY A 505 -1.28 17.32 42.02
C GLY A 505 -1.61 18.82 41.91
N THR A 506 -1.46 19.42 40.72
CA THR A 506 -1.68 20.83 40.42
C THR A 506 -2.56 20.95 39.15
N ASN A 507 -3.28 22.06 39.01
CA ASN A 507 -4.16 22.23 37.84
C ASN A 507 -3.31 22.57 36.61
N LEU A 508 -3.16 21.59 35.68
CA LEU A 508 -2.39 21.72 34.47
C LEU A 508 -3.30 21.61 33.23
N ARG A 509 -2.95 22.38 32.19
CA ARG A 509 -3.63 22.32 30.89
C ARG A 509 -2.72 21.73 29.83
N ALA A 510 -3.22 20.79 29.06
CA ALA A 510 -2.50 20.23 27.93
C ALA A 510 -2.65 21.09 26.68
N ARG A 511 -1.56 21.27 25.92
CA ARG A 511 -1.58 21.79 24.55
C ARG A 511 -0.79 20.85 23.66
N VAL A 512 -1.25 20.67 22.43
CA VAL A 512 -0.61 19.76 21.48
C VAL A 512 -0.18 20.56 20.24
N PHE A 513 1.06 20.36 19.82
CA PHE A 513 1.66 21.04 18.66
C PHE A 513 2.28 20.02 17.71
N MET A 514 2.37 20.36 16.42
CA MET A 514 3.20 19.63 15.47
C MET A 514 4.67 20.02 15.63
N LYS A 515 5.57 19.05 15.49
CA LYS A 515 7.02 19.28 15.57
C LYS A 515 7.44 20.37 14.57
N GLY A 516 8.02 21.47 15.10
CA GLY A 516 8.43 22.66 14.33
C GLY A 516 7.43 23.83 14.31
N GLU A 517 6.25 23.74 14.93
CA GLU A 517 5.32 24.87 15.06
C GLU A 517 5.60 25.73 16.31
N HIS A 518 6.24 25.18 17.32
CA HIS A 518 6.59 25.89 18.56
C HIS A 518 7.57 27.05 18.31
N SER A 519 8.53 26.87 17.40
CA SER A 519 9.53 27.88 17.08
C SER A 519 9.01 29.08 16.26
N LYS A 520 7.85 28.96 15.64
CA LYS A 520 7.25 30.06 14.83
C LYS A 520 6.35 31.01 15.62
N LYS A 521 5.83 30.61 16.78
CA LYS A 521 4.94 31.45 17.58
C LYS A 521 5.68 32.36 18.59
N GLU A 522 6.89 32.04 18.99
CA GLU A 522 7.67 32.94 19.85
C GLU A 522 8.21 34.19 19.13
N GLN A 523 8.29 34.18 17.77
CA GLN A 523 8.70 35.36 17.01
C GLN A 523 7.53 36.28 16.59
N THR A 524 6.28 35.89 16.81
CA THR A 524 5.09 36.68 16.45
C THR A 524 4.31 37.22 17.65
N GLY A 525 4.79 37.06 18.86
CA GLY A 525 4.18 37.57 20.11
C GLY A 525 4.41 39.06 20.39
N SER A 526 5.10 39.79 19.52
CA SER A 526 5.34 41.23 19.68
C SER A 526 5.02 41.92 18.34
N GLN A 527 3.94 42.69 18.32
CA GLN A 527 3.45 43.51 17.22
C GLN A 527 2.52 42.83 16.17
N ALA A 528 1.35 42.39 16.60
CA ALA A 528 0.20 42.41 15.70
C ALA A 528 -0.32 43.87 15.66
N SER A 529 0.13 44.58 14.64
CA SER A 529 -0.30 45.94 14.36
C SER A 529 -1.79 45.95 13.99
N ILE A 530 -2.49 46.97 14.49
CA ILE A 530 -3.89 47.31 14.17
C ILE A 530 -4.17 47.36 12.65
N MET A 531 -3.13 47.43 11.82
CA MET A 531 -3.21 47.42 10.37
C MET A 531 -3.62 46.06 9.74
N ASP A 532 -3.32 44.91 10.39
CA ASP A 532 -3.73 43.59 9.87
C ASP A 532 -5.21 43.28 10.10
N ILE A 533 -5.83 43.96 11.05
CA ILE A 533 -7.30 43.87 11.31
C ILE A 533 -8.07 44.70 10.31
N VAL A 534 -7.52 45.82 9.83
CA VAL A 534 -8.16 46.71 8.84
C VAL A 534 -8.11 46.08 7.43
N ASN A 535 -7.02 45.46 7.04
CA ASN A 535 -6.88 44.81 5.72
C ASN A 535 -7.73 43.53 5.58
N LYS A 536 -8.11 42.87 6.68
CA LYS A 536 -9.09 41.76 6.64
C LYS A 536 -10.55 42.24 6.54
N LYS A 537 -10.84 43.52 6.84
CA LYS A 537 -12.18 44.09 6.70
C LYS A 537 -12.50 44.49 5.25
N GLU A 538 -11.49 44.76 4.43
CA GLU A 538 -11.69 45.09 3.01
C GLU A 538 -11.85 43.89 2.09
N GLN A 539 -11.47 42.67 2.54
CA GLN A 539 -11.66 41.42 1.76
C GLN A 539 -13.00 40.71 2.01
N PHE A 540 -13.78 41.10 3.04
CA PHE A 540 -15.11 40.55 3.33
C PHE A 540 -16.12 41.70 3.41
N GLY A 541 -16.38 42.36 2.26
CA GLY A 541 -17.50 43.26 2.07
C GLY A 541 -18.83 42.52 2.29
N ASP A 542 -19.67 43.13 3.13
CA ASP A 542 -21.12 42.95 3.16
C ASP A 542 -21.79 41.66 3.65
N ILE A 543 -21.36 41.05 4.72
CA ILE A 543 -22.20 40.07 5.45
C ILE A 543 -22.06 40.20 6.98
N ILE A 544 -22.33 41.31 7.59
CA ILE A 544 -22.77 41.39 9.01
C ILE A 544 -23.62 42.66 9.16
N LYS A 545 -24.95 42.52 9.10
CA LYS A 545 -25.87 43.47 9.67
C LYS A 545 -25.96 43.23 11.18
N VAL A 546 -25.31 44.08 11.94
CA VAL A 546 -25.50 44.16 13.40
C VAL A 546 -26.92 44.66 13.67
N LYS A 547 -27.74 43.83 14.33
CA LYS A 547 -28.97 44.27 15.00
C LYS A 547 -28.55 45.00 16.26
N GLY A 548 -28.77 46.28 16.28
CA GLY A 548 -28.72 47.16 17.44
C GLY A 548 -29.50 48.43 17.19
N GLU A 549 -30.57 48.63 18.01
CA GLU A 549 -31.30 49.86 18.32
C GLU A 549 -32.30 50.39 17.28
N GLN A 550 -33.50 50.20 17.46
CA GLN A 550 -34.75 50.79 18.01
C GLN A 550 -35.93 49.92 17.64
#